data_b8674b7bb88d008af0ff541265a65751
#
_entry.id   b8674b7bb88d008af0ff541265a65751
#
_cell.length_a   1.000
_cell.length_b   1.000
_cell.length_c   1.000
_cell.angle_alpha   90.00
_cell.angle_beta   90.00
_cell.angle_gamma   90.00
#
_symmetry.space_group_name_H-M   'P 1'
#
loop_
_entity.id
_entity.type
_entity.pdbx_description
1 polymer ?
#
loop_
_entity_poly.entity_id
_entity_poly.type
_entity_poly.pdbx_seq_one_letter_code
_entity_poly.pdbx_strand_id
1 'polypeptide(L)'
;MPFRSRRRTLLTSIGVILLACLAAVTFLVVSGSGGAAHRAHATRPWQDAQTNHQVFPGGLWVNPGSLPAEEEQLLSKEGDVTAAALVQQIASQPIAVWLTGPSSRTALLSTLHRDLAEAKLAGKTPVFVLYAIPDRDCGNYSAGGFPTNASYLSWSETIARTLRGHPAVVLMEPDSIAMLGRSSCTSITKTRLHLLDEAVRTYSRDHIDVYLDGGNSHWQKASVMATRLREAGVKYARGFFTNVSNFYGVDPERAYADRLSGMLGGAHFVIDVSRDGPGWAGSWCNPDGAALGQNPHITLGDTPLDALLWVKTPGASDGTCNGGPAAGRWYQSYALSLVTNREAHHSAG
;
A
#
# COMPACT_ATOMS: atom_id res chain seq x y z
N MET A 1 13.50 70.69 -26.72
CA MET A 1 14.39 71.75 -26.28
C MET A 1 15.22 71.18 -25.11
N PRO A 2 16.40 71.57 -25.02
CA PRO A 2 17.57 70.75 -25.30
C PRO A 2 18.60 70.77 -24.17
N PHE A 3 19.66 70.09 -24.41
CA PHE A 3 21.08 70.36 -24.21
C PHE A 3 21.80 69.37 -23.25
N ARG A 4 22.62 68.55 -23.83
CA ARG A 4 24.08 68.60 -24.04
C ARG A 4 24.88 68.35 -22.74
N SER A 5 25.77 67.51 -22.74
CA SER A 5 26.97 67.09 -23.43
C SER A 5 28.19 67.10 -22.51
N ARG A 6 29.01 66.18 -22.68
CA ARG A 6 30.48 66.07 -22.99
C ARG A 6 31.20 65.18 -22.00
N ARG A 7 31.75 64.08 -22.46
CA ARG A 7 33.09 63.84 -23.04
C ARG A 7 34.25 64.20 -22.13
N ARG A 8 35.09 63.23 -21.83
CA ARG A 8 36.48 63.00 -22.25
C ARG A 8 37.17 62.00 -21.36
N THR A 9 37.55 60.86 -21.86
CA THR A 9 38.80 60.37 -22.45
C THR A 9 40.09 60.76 -21.69
N LEU A 10 40.88 59.76 -21.35
CA LEU A 10 42.30 59.44 -21.67
C LEU A 10 42.84 58.46 -20.61
N LEU A 11 43.23 57.27 -20.96
CA LEU A 11 44.47 56.74 -21.54
C LEU A 11 45.63 56.58 -20.56
N THR A 12 46.18 55.37 -20.62
CA THR A 12 47.58 54.90 -20.44
C THR A 12 47.97 54.56 -19.02
N SER A 13 48.76 53.56 -18.65
CA SER A 13 49.64 52.65 -19.38
C SER A 13 50.08 51.50 -18.47
N ILE A 14 50.23 50.28 -18.97
CA ILE A 14 51.34 49.34 -18.83
C ILE A 14 52.07 49.24 -17.48
N GLY A 15 52.07 48.03 -16.93
CA GLY A 15 53.04 47.62 -15.90
C GLY A 15 52.95 46.14 -15.60
N VAL A 16 53.65 45.31 -16.37
CA VAL A 16 53.89 43.88 -16.09
C VAL A 16 54.90 43.77 -14.94
N ILE A 17 54.55 43.13 -13.86
CA ILE A 17 55.54 42.57 -12.92
C ILE A 17 55.07 41.15 -12.52
N LEU A 18 55.83 40.17 -12.99
CA LEU A 18 55.79 38.79 -12.48
C LEU A 18 56.40 38.79 -11.07
N LEU A 19 55.68 38.31 -10.10
CA LEU A 19 56.28 37.83 -8.85
C LEU A 19 55.63 36.51 -8.45
N ALA A 20 56.43 35.48 -8.53
CA ALA A 20 56.14 34.16 -7.97
C ALA A 20 56.18 34.26 -6.42
N CYS A 21 55.11 33.90 -5.78
CA CYS A 21 55.10 33.61 -4.35
C CYS A 21 54.54 32.24 -4.09
N LEU A 22 55.37 31.35 -3.55
CA LEU A 22 55.00 30.09 -2.92
C LEU A 22 53.93 30.36 -1.85
N ALA A 23 52.79 29.76 -1.99
CA ALA A 23 51.80 29.67 -0.93
C ALA A 23 51.93 28.31 -0.25
N ALA A 24 52.42 28.31 0.97
CA ALA A 24 52.39 27.15 1.86
C ALA A 24 50.94 26.73 2.13
N VAL A 25 50.60 25.49 1.80
CA VAL A 25 49.33 24.88 2.13
C VAL A 25 49.38 24.46 3.60
N THR A 26 48.80 25.28 4.45
CA THR A 26 48.53 24.92 5.85
C THR A 26 47.32 23.98 5.89
N PHE A 27 47.55 22.70 6.13
CA PHE A 27 46.51 21.75 6.48
C PHE A 27 45.96 22.09 7.87
N LEU A 28 44.79 22.72 7.91
CA LEU A 28 43.99 22.79 9.13
C LEU A 28 43.29 21.44 9.29
N VAL A 29 43.83 20.62 10.20
CA VAL A 29 43.10 19.44 10.71
C VAL A 29 42.01 19.97 11.61
N VAL A 30 40.80 20.12 11.06
CA VAL A 30 39.59 20.30 11.86
C VAL A 30 39.24 18.93 12.44
N SER A 31 39.56 18.72 13.71
CA SER A 31 39.02 17.61 14.50
C SER A 31 37.54 17.84 14.68
N GLY A 32 36.74 17.41 13.72
CA GLY A 32 35.29 17.33 13.82
C GLY A 32 34.93 16.20 14.77
N SER A 33 34.42 16.52 15.95
CA SER A 33 33.72 15.64 16.85
C SER A 33 32.68 14.85 16.06
N GLY A 34 32.82 13.51 16.06
CA GLY A 34 31.94 12.60 15.35
C GLY A 34 30.52 12.67 15.87
N GLY A 35 29.70 13.46 15.20
CA GLY A 35 28.27 13.21 15.16
C GLY A 35 28.08 11.87 14.46
N ALA A 36 27.46 10.90 15.14
CA ALA A 36 27.05 9.65 14.54
C ALA A 36 26.09 9.97 13.37
N ALA A 37 26.65 10.05 12.18
CA ALA A 37 25.85 10.04 10.97
C ALA A 37 25.04 8.73 11.01
N HIS A 38 23.75 8.83 11.26
CA HIS A 38 22.84 7.73 11.01
C HIS A 38 23.10 7.31 9.56
N ARG A 39 23.76 6.18 9.39
CA ARG A 39 23.89 5.55 8.09
C ARG A 39 22.47 5.29 7.61
N ALA A 40 22.02 6.07 6.64
CA ALA A 40 20.82 5.76 5.88
C ALA A 40 20.99 4.31 5.44
N HIS A 41 20.01 3.47 5.79
CA HIS A 41 20.04 2.06 5.44
C HIS A 41 19.78 1.92 3.94
N ALA A 42 20.85 1.89 3.15
CA ALA A 42 20.80 1.57 1.73
C ALA A 42 20.42 0.08 1.58
N THR A 43 19.14 -0.22 1.66
CA THR A 43 18.65 -1.61 1.68
C THR A 43 17.56 -1.92 0.65
N ARG A 44 17.14 -0.90 -0.13
CA ARG A 44 16.12 -1.04 -1.19
C ARG A 44 16.55 -0.39 -2.51
N PRO A 45 17.78 -0.58 -3.00
CA PRO A 45 18.30 0.24 -4.10
C PRO A 45 17.50 0.11 -5.41
N TRP A 46 16.85 -1.03 -5.65
CA TRP A 46 16.00 -1.21 -6.84
C TRP A 46 14.57 -0.71 -6.61
N GLN A 47 14.04 -0.84 -5.41
CA GLN A 47 12.68 -0.40 -5.05
C GLN A 47 12.59 1.12 -4.91
N ASP A 48 13.58 1.75 -4.25
CA ASP A 48 13.60 3.21 -4.07
C ASP A 48 13.88 3.95 -5.39
N ALA A 49 14.49 3.30 -6.38
CA ALA A 49 14.71 3.86 -7.71
C ALA A 49 13.50 3.75 -8.65
N GLN A 50 12.47 2.97 -8.29
CA GLN A 50 11.28 2.81 -9.11
C GLN A 50 10.31 3.98 -8.92
N THR A 51 9.76 4.46 -10.03
CA THR A 51 8.58 5.34 -9.99
C THR A 51 7.30 4.54 -9.74
N ASN A 52 6.22 5.19 -9.30
CA ASN A 52 4.91 4.57 -9.09
C ASN A 52 4.44 3.80 -10.34
N HIS A 53 4.68 4.36 -11.54
CA HIS A 53 4.34 3.72 -12.80
C HIS A 53 5.18 2.48 -13.12
N GLN A 54 6.38 2.36 -12.56
CA GLN A 54 7.21 1.17 -12.69
C GLN A 54 6.76 0.07 -11.73
N VAL A 55 6.19 0.43 -10.58
CA VAL A 55 5.56 -0.52 -9.64
C VAL A 55 4.24 -1.07 -10.21
N PHE A 56 3.47 -0.20 -10.90
CA PHE A 56 2.18 -0.56 -11.50
C PHE A 56 2.18 -0.34 -13.01
N PRO A 57 3.03 -1.04 -13.80
CA PRO A 57 3.11 -0.85 -15.23
C PRO A 57 1.75 -1.09 -15.90
N GLY A 58 1.36 -0.15 -16.76
CA GLY A 58 0.07 -0.16 -17.43
C GLY A 58 -1.12 0.27 -16.57
N GLY A 59 -0.96 0.44 -15.26
CA GLY A 59 -2.01 0.77 -14.31
C GLY A 59 -2.63 -0.45 -13.64
N LEU A 60 -3.61 -0.23 -12.78
CA LEU A 60 -4.27 -1.27 -11.98
C LEU A 60 -5.16 -2.18 -12.84
N TRP A 61 -5.17 -3.47 -12.54
CA TRP A 61 -5.99 -4.47 -13.21
C TRP A 61 -7.37 -4.60 -12.57
N VAL A 62 -8.42 -4.57 -13.40
CA VAL A 62 -9.80 -4.90 -13.00
C VAL A 62 -10.01 -6.39 -13.19
N ASN A 63 -10.30 -7.12 -12.11
CA ASN A 63 -10.54 -8.55 -12.15
C ASN A 63 -11.98 -8.86 -12.61
N PRO A 64 -12.20 -9.43 -13.79
CA PRO A 64 -13.54 -9.77 -14.28
C PRO A 64 -14.19 -10.95 -13.52
N GLY A 65 -13.40 -11.73 -12.76
CA GLY A 65 -13.84 -12.77 -11.84
C GLY A 65 -13.87 -12.32 -10.38
N SER A 66 -13.93 -11.00 -10.11
CA SER A 66 -14.08 -10.51 -8.75
C SER A 66 -15.48 -10.79 -8.19
N LEU A 67 -15.60 -10.91 -6.87
CA LEU A 67 -16.88 -11.14 -6.20
C LEU A 67 -17.99 -10.17 -6.66
N PRO A 68 -17.78 -8.83 -6.72
CA PRO A 68 -18.79 -7.92 -7.24
C PRO A 68 -19.09 -8.13 -8.73
N ALA A 69 -18.14 -8.58 -9.56
CA ALA A 69 -18.41 -8.88 -10.97
C ALA A 69 -19.25 -10.13 -11.14
N GLU A 70 -19.05 -11.17 -10.34
CA GLU A 70 -19.89 -12.37 -10.32
C GLU A 70 -21.31 -12.03 -9.85
N GLU A 71 -21.47 -11.20 -8.82
CA GLU A 71 -22.78 -10.79 -8.29
C GLU A 71 -23.51 -9.86 -9.27
N GLU A 72 -22.84 -8.95 -9.95
CA GLU A 72 -23.43 -8.12 -11.00
C GLU A 72 -24.02 -8.98 -12.11
N GLN A 73 -23.27 -9.99 -12.58
CA GLN A 73 -23.75 -10.92 -13.60
C GLN A 73 -24.93 -11.76 -13.13
N LEU A 74 -24.97 -12.16 -11.85
CA LEU A 74 -26.08 -12.87 -11.26
C LEU A 74 -27.35 -12.01 -11.25
N LEU A 75 -27.27 -10.79 -10.73
CA LEU A 75 -28.36 -9.82 -10.68
C LEU A 75 -28.91 -9.50 -12.09
N SER A 76 -28.00 -9.32 -13.05
CA SER A 76 -28.38 -9.10 -14.45
C SER A 76 -29.16 -10.28 -15.04
N LYS A 77 -28.77 -11.53 -14.74
CA LYS A 77 -29.47 -12.75 -15.16
C LYS A 77 -30.82 -12.92 -14.48
N GLU A 78 -30.97 -12.47 -13.24
CA GLU A 78 -32.21 -12.48 -12.47
C GLU A 78 -33.18 -11.36 -12.88
N GLY A 79 -32.72 -10.40 -13.70
CA GLY A 79 -33.51 -9.26 -14.16
C GLY A 79 -33.55 -8.09 -13.20
N ASP A 80 -32.79 -8.10 -12.11
CA ASP A 80 -32.62 -6.93 -11.21
C ASP A 80 -31.61 -5.94 -11.79
N VAL A 81 -32.02 -5.27 -12.86
CA VAL A 81 -31.16 -4.31 -13.58
C VAL A 81 -30.75 -3.11 -12.72
N THR A 82 -31.57 -2.74 -11.73
CA THR A 82 -31.26 -1.62 -10.84
C THR A 82 -30.13 -1.98 -9.88
N ALA A 83 -30.22 -3.12 -9.19
CA ALA A 83 -29.16 -3.58 -8.32
C ALA A 83 -27.89 -3.91 -9.11
N ALA A 84 -28.02 -4.54 -10.30
CA ALA A 84 -26.88 -4.81 -11.17
C ALA A 84 -26.13 -3.53 -11.55
N ALA A 85 -26.83 -2.46 -11.91
CA ALA A 85 -26.22 -1.17 -12.27
C ALA A 85 -25.47 -0.52 -11.09
N LEU A 86 -25.98 -0.68 -9.87
CA LEU A 86 -25.28 -0.20 -8.67
C LEU A 86 -24.02 -1.05 -8.39
N VAL A 87 -24.14 -2.39 -8.43
CA VAL A 87 -23.01 -3.30 -8.21
C VAL A 87 -21.94 -3.13 -9.30
N GLN A 88 -22.32 -2.81 -10.53
CA GLN A 88 -21.40 -2.51 -11.63
C GLN A 88 -20.45 -1.35 -11.29
N GLN A 89 -20.87 -0.36 -10.49
CA GLN A 89 -19.97 0.71 -10.05
C GLN A 89 -18.83 0.18 -9.19
N ILE A 90 -19.03 -0.92 -8.48
CA ILE A 90 -17.99 -1.61 -7.71
C ILE A 90 -17.20 -2.54 -8.63
N ALA A 91 -17.88 -3.35 -9.42
CA ALA A 91 -17.31 -4.39 -10.29
C ALA A 91 -16.34 -3.83 -11.35
N SER A 92 -16.59 -2.61 -11.81
CA SER A 92 -15.75 -1.92 -12.80
C SER A 92 -14.45 -1.35 -12.24
N GLN A 93 -14.23 -1.41 -10.92
CA GLN A 93 -13.02 -0.87 -10.30
C GLN A 93 -11.95 -1.95 -10.10
N PRO A 94 -10.65 -1.58 -10.14
CA PRO A 94 -9.58 -2.48 -9.78
C PRO A 94 -9.59 -2.74 -8.27
N ILE A 95 -9.93 -3.98 -7.90
CA ILE A 95 -10.01 -4.45 -6.52
C ILE A 95 -8.91 -5.49 -6.31
N ALA A 96 -8.23 -5.45 -5.17
CA ALA A 96 -7.20 -6.42 -4.85
C ALA A 96 -7.74 -7.85 -4.68
N VAL A 97 -6.98 -8.83 -5.12
CA VAL A 97 -7.32 -10.26 -5.04
C VAL A 97 -6.83 -10.84 -3.73
N TRP A 98 -7.74 -11.32 -2.88
CA TRP A 98 -7.40 -11.89 -1.58
C TRP A 98 -7.06 -13.38 -1.67
N LEU A 99 -5.86 -13.74 -1.23
CA LEU A 99 -5.37 -15.09 -1.08
C LEU A 99 -5.43 -15.47 0.40
N THR A 100 -6.51 -16.11 0.80
CA THR A 100 -6.87 -16.28 2.23
C THR A 100 -6.49 -17.64 2.81
N GLY A 101 -5.70 -18.47 2.13
CA GLY A 101 -5.31 -19.82 2.53
C GLY A 101 -5.80 -20.34 3.89
N PRO A 102 -5.63 -21.61 4.21
CA PRO A 102 -5.06 -22.69 3.40
C PRO A 102 -6.03 -23.17 2.30
N SER A 103 -5.56 -23.14 1.08
CA SER A 103 -6.20 -23.77 -0.07
C SER A 103 -5.29 -24.86 -0.64
N SER A 104 -5.83 -25.74 -1.48
CA SER A 104 -4.98 -26.69 -2.17
C SER A 104 -3.99 -25.95 -3.08
N ARG A 105 -2.77 -26.49 -3.22
CA ARG A 105 -1.75 -25.91 -4.12
C ARG A 105 -2.30 -25.77 -5.56
N THR A 106 -3.09 -26.73 -6.02
CA THR A 106 -3.69 -26.69 -7.36
C THR A 106 -4.66 -25.52 -7.50
N ALA A 107 -5.53 -25.29 -6.53
CA ALA A 107 -6.47 -24.17 -6.54
C ALA A 107 -5.74 -22.82 -6.50
N LEU A 108 -4.72 -22.67 -5.65
CA LEU A 108 -3.90 -21.47 -5.58
C LEU A 108 -3.24 -21.16 -6.93
N LEU A 109 -2.56 -22.16 -7.52
CA LEU A 109 -1.87 -21.98 -8.81
C LEU A 109 -2.84 -21.68 -9.94
N SER A 110 -4.02 -22.33 -9.95
CA SER A 110 -5.06 -22.04 -10.95
C SER A 110 -5.53 -20.59 -10.88
N THR A 111 -5.78 -20.07 -9.68
CA THR A 111 -6.14 -18.66 -9.47
C THR A 111 -5.02 -17.72 -9.95
N LEU A 112 -3.81 -17.93 -9.48
CA LEU A 112 -2.68 -17.06 -9.84
C LEU A 112 -2.40 -17.06 -11.34
N HIS A 113 -2.38 -18.24 -12.00
CA HIS A 113 -2.11 -18.31 -13.44
C HIS A 113 -3.22 -17.66 -14.27
N ARG A 114 -4.50 -17.84 -13.89
CA ARG A 114 -5.63 -17.19 -14.55
C ARG A 114 -5.48 -15.66 -14.43
N ASP A 115 -5.35 -15.16 -13.21
CA ASP A 115 -5.34 -13.73 -12.94
C ASP A 115 -4.12 -13.03 -13.58
N LEU A 116 -2.94 -13.67 -13.56
CA LEU A 116 -1.75 -13.17 -14.24
C LEU A 116 -1.91 -13.17 -15.77
N ALA A 117 -2.55 -14.20 -16.34
CA ALA A 117 -2.78 -14.26 -17.77
C ALA A 117 -3.77 -13.17 -18.24
N GLU A 118 -4.87 -12.97 -17.50
CA GLU A 118 -5.87 -11.94 -17.80
C GLU A 118 -5.30 -10.52 -17.61
N ALA A 119 -4.56 -10.28 -16.51
CA ALA A 119 -3.90 -9.01 -16.27
C ALA A 119 -2.87 -8.68 -17.37
N LYS A 120 -2.11 -9.68 -17.82
CA LYS A 120 -1.17 -9.56 -18.93
C LYS A 120 -1.87 -9.22 -20.25
N LEU A 121 -2.99 -9.86 -20.57
CA LEU A 121 -3.79 -9.55 -21.75
C LEU A 121 -4.34 -8.12 -21.71
N ALA A 122 -4.72 -7.64 -20.53
CA ALA A 122 -5.17 -6.28 -20.30
C ALA A 122 -4.00 -5.25 -20.30
N GLY A 123 -2.74 -5.69 -20.22
CA GLY A 123 -1.57 -4.81 -20.06
C GLY A 123 -1.57 -4.08 -18.73
N LYS A 124 -2.07 -4.70 -17.65
CA LYS A 124 -2.29 -4.11 -16.32
C LYS A 124 -1.59 -4.91 -15.23
N THR A 125 -1.48 -4.30 -14.05
CA THR A 125 -0.84 -4.88 -12.87
C THR A 125 -1.88 -5.32 -11.84
N PRO A 126 -1.97 -6.61 -11.49
CA PRO A 126 -2.82 -7.10 -10.41
C PRO A 126 -2.18 -6.80 -9.05
N VAL A 127 -3.06 -6.58 -8.05
CA VAL A 127 -2.69 -6.44 -6.63
C VAL A 127 -3.21 -7.67 -5.89
N PHE A 128 -2.33 -8.42 -5.25
CA PHE A 128 -2.67 -9.58 -4.44
C PHE A 128 -2.52 -9.26 -2.94
N VAL A 129 -3.47 -9.71 -2.15
CA VAL A 129 -3.41 -9.63 -0.68
C VAL A 129 -3.16 -11.02 -0.11
N LEU A 130 -2.05 -11.19 0.60
CA LEU A 130 -1.83 -12.39 1.40
C LEU A 130 -2.50 -12.20 2.76
N TYR A 131 -3.38 -13.13 3.13
CA TYR A 131 -4.09 -13.09 4.40
C TYR A 131 -4.27 -14.51 4.96
N ALA A 132 -3.15 -15.11 5.35
CA ALA A 132 -3.07 -16.53 5.70
C ALA A 132 -2.05 -16.84 6.81
N ILE A 133 -1.48 -15.84 7.46
CA ILE A 133 -0.49 -15.99 8.52
C ILE A 133 -1.06 -16.82 9.69
N PRO A 134 -0.28 -17.69 10.36
CA PRO A 134 -0.71 -18.39 11.55
C PRO A 134 -1.28 -17.44 12.62
N ASP A 135 -2.30 -17.89 13.34
CA ASP A 135 -3.03 -17.06 14.33
C ASP A 135 -3.57 -15.75 13.74
N ARG A 136 -3.99 -15.79 12.47
CA ARG A 136 -4.58 -14.64 11.80
C ARG A 136 -5.71 -14.02 12.61
N ASP A 137 -5.78 -12.69 12.60
CA ASP A 137 -6.78 -11.90 13.32
C ASP A 137 -6.79 -12.13 14.85
N CYS A 138 -5.75 -12.79 15.38
CA CYS A 138 -5.63 -13.12 16.82
C CYS A 138 -6.91 -13.74 17.42
N GLY A 139 -7.62 -14.54 16.64
CA GLY A 139 -8.82 -15.24 17.07
C GLY A 139 -10.14 -14.49 16.93
N ASN A 140 -10.17 -13.32 16.27
CA ASN A 140 -11.39 -12.55 16.04
C ASN A 140 -12.22 -13.06 14.83
N TYR A 141 -13.02 -12.18 14.21
CA TYR A 141 -13.99 -12.51 13.14
C TYR A 141 -13.38 -13.19 11.91
N SER A 142 -12.12 -12.87 11.59
CA SER A 142 -11.38 -13.46 10.48
C SER A 142 -10.31 -14.47 10.93
N ALA A 143 -10.51 -15.08 12.08
CA ALA A 143 -9.60 -16.08 12.63
C ALA A 143 -9.28 -17.21 11.64
N GLY A 144 -8.05 -17.75 11.71
CA GLY A 144 -7.59 -18.81 10.81
C GLY A 144 -6.13 -18.67 10.44
N GLY A 145 -5.82 -18.88 9.16
CA GLY A 145 -4.46 -18.94 8.65
C GLY A 145 -3.90 -20.36 8.62
N PHE A 146 -2.62 -20.47 8.25
CA PHE A 146 -1.93 -21.76 8.25
C PHE A 146 -1.67 -22.26 9.68
N PRO A 147 -1.63 -23.58 9.90
CA PRO A 147 -1.42 -24.15 11.24
C PRO A 147 0.03 -23.97 11.73
N THR A 148 1.01 -23.74 10.85
CA THR A 148 2.41 -23.57 11.20
C THR A 148 3.11 -22.51 10.34
N ASN A 149 4.18 -21.92 10.88
CA ASN A 149 5.03 -20.99 10.15
C ASN A 149 5.64 -21.64 8.90
N ALA A 150 6.06 -22.89 8.99
CA ALA A 150 6.66 -23.62 7.85
C ALA A 150 5.67 -23.80 6.70
N SER A 151 4.40 -24.14 6.98
CA SER A 151 3.36 -24.27 5.96
C SER A 151 3.00 -22.93 5.33
N TYR A 152 2.95 -21.87 6.11
CA TYR A 152 2.78 -20.51 5.62
C TYR A 152 3.92 -20.06 4.69
N LEU A 153 5.18 -20.26 5.11
CA LEU A 153 6.34 -19.90 4.29
C LEU A 153 6.37 -20.68 2.98
N SER A 154 6.08 -21.97 2.99
CA SER A 154 6.01 -22.80 1.77
C SER A 154 4.92 -22.33 0.80
N TRP A 155 3.76 -21.92 1.32
CA TRP A 155 2.66 -21.34 0.54
C TRP A 155 3.07 -19.97 -0.02
N SER A 156 3.61 -19.09 0.80
CA SER A 156 4.07 -17.75 0.43
C SER A 156 5.18 -17.82 -0.62
N GLU A 157 6.16 -18.72 -0.48
CA GLU A 157 7.20 -18.99 -1.46
C GLU A 157 6.65 -19.52 -2.79
N THR A 158 5.57 -20.31 -2.75
CA THR A 158 4.89 -20.78 -3.95
C THR A 158 4.30 -19.60 -4.73
N ILE A 159 3.69 -18.64 -4.04
CA ILE A 159 3.17 -17.42 -4.64
C ILE A 159 4.32 -16.61 -5.25
N ALA A 160 5.37 -16.31 -4.48
CA ALA A 160 6.51 -15.53 -4.96
C ALA A 160 7.12 -16.12 -6.24
N ARG A 161 7.33 -17.44 -6.28
CA ARG A 161 7.83 -18.13 -7.49
C ARG A 161 6.88 -18.00 -8.68
N THR A 162 5.58 -18.04 -8.45
CA THR A 162 4.58 -17.91 -9.52
C THR A 162 4.51 -16.48 -10.06
N LEU A 163 4.69 -15.48 -9.21
CA LEU A 163 4.66 -14.06 -9.59
C LEU A 163 5.97 -13.61 -10.27
N ARG A 164 7.07 -14.35 -10.11
CA ARG A 164 8.38 -13.97 -10.64
C ARG A 164 8.32 -13.68 -12.15
N GLY A 165 8.79 -12.49 -12.54
CA GLY A 165 8.82 -12.06 -13.94
C GLY A 165 7.48 -11.57 -14.49
N HIS A 166 6.45 -11.47 -13.65
CA HIS A 166 5.17 -10.83 -13.99
C HIS A 166 5.03 -9.49 -13.25
N PRO A 167 4.46 -8.47 -13.88
CA PRO A 167 3.97 -7.30 -13.16
C PRO A 167 2.93 -7.75 -12.12
N ALA A 168 3.24 -7.55 -10.85
CA ALA A 168 2.32 -7.86 -9.75
C ALA A 168 2.79 -7.13 -8.48
N VAL A 169 1.84 -6.71 -7.65
CA VAL A 169 2.08 -6.10 -6.35
C VAL A 169 1.45 -6.96 -5.27
N VAL A 170 2.12 -7.07 -4.12
CA VAL A 170 1.66 -7.86 -2.99
C VAL A 170 1.48 -7.00 -1.75
N LEU A 171 0.30 -7.06 -1.16
CA LEU A 171 -0.01 -6.52 0.16
C LEU A 171 0.04 -7.69 1.16
N MET A 172 0.99 -7.64 2.08
CA MET A 172 1.30 -8.79 2.94
C MET A 172 0.64 -8.64 4.30
N GLU A 173 -0.32 -9.50 4.57
CA GLU A 173 -0.93 -9.81 5.85
C GLU A 173 -1.53 -8.59 6.57
N PRO A 174 -2.63 -8.01 6.06
CA PRO A 174 -3.39 -6.99 6.79
C PRO A 174 -3.62 -7.36 8.25
N ASP A 175 -3.61 -6.37 9.14
CA ASP A 175 -3.79 -6.48 10.59
C ASP A 175 -2.62 -7.15 11.35
N SER A 176 -1.75 -7.88 10.66
CA SER A 176 -0.76 -8.77 11.28
C SER A 176 0.25 -8.07 12.18
N ILE A 177 0.60 -6.81 11.88
CA ILE A 177 1.54 -5.98 12.63
C ILE A 177 0.80 -5.03 13.59
N ALA A 178 -0.29 -4.43 13.12
CA ALA A 178 -1.06 -3.47 13.91
C ALA A 178 -1.70 -4.10 15.14
N MET A 179 -2.19 -5.34 15.02
CA MET A 179 -2.80 -6.10 16.12
C MET A 179 -1.86 -6.49 17.25
N LEU A 180 -0.55 -6.48 17.04
CA LEU A 180 0.43 -6.94 18.03
C LEU A 180 0.42 -6.16 19.36
N GLY A 181 -0.32 -5.05 19.44
CA GLY A 181 -0.59 -4.32 20.69
C GLY A 181 -1.71 -4.90 21.56
N ARG A 182 -2.48 -5.87 21.04
CA ARG A 182 -3.60 -6.50 21.78
C ARG A 182 -3.07 -7.61 22.69
N SER A 183 -3.73 -7.80 23.85
CA SER A 183 -3.37 -8.84 24.80
C SER A 183 -3.40 -10.25 24.21
N SER A 184 -4.37 -10.53 23.33
CA SER A 184 -4.50 -11.79 22.60
C SER A 184 -3.36 -12.08 21.62
N CYS A 185 -2.57 -11.06 21.22
CA CYS A 185 -1.45 -11.21 20.31
C CYS A 185 -0.07 -11.16 20.98
N THR A 186 0.02 -10.94 22.26
CA THR A 186 1.29 -10.64 22.93
C THR A 186 2.28 -11.80 22.82
N SER A 187 1.83 -13.05 22.98
CA SER A 187 2.68 -14.24 22.93
C SER A 187 3.31 -14.51 21.56
N ILE A 188 2.67 -14.06 20.48
CA ILE A 188 3.11 -14.32 19.11
C ILE A 188 3.91 -13.16 18.48
N THR A 189 4.05 -12.02 19.17
CA THR A 189 4.62 -10.80 18.60
C THR A 189 5.97 -11.03 17.94
N LYS A 190 6.93 -11.58 18.67
CA LYS A 190 8.30 -11.79 18.16
C LYS A 190 8.34 -12.79 17.02
N THR A 191 7.61 -13.87 17.15
CA THR A 191 7.54 -14.93 16.12
C THR A 191 6.91 -14.40 14.85
N ARG A 192 5.85 -13.61 14.93
CA ARG A 192 5.15 -13.02 13.78
C ARG A 192 6.02 -12.02 13.02
N LEU A 193 6.70 -11.11 13.72
CA LEU A 193 7.60 -10.14 13.07
C LEU A 193 8.76 -10.84 12.34
N HIS A 194 9.33 -11.89 12.96
CA HIS A 194 10.36 -12.68 12.31
C HIS A 194 9.82 -13.44 11.07
N LEU A 195 8.62 -14.02 11.17
CA LEU A 195 7.97 -14.72 10.06
C LEU A 195 7.73 -13.80 8.86
N LEU A 196 7.30 -12.55 9.11
CA LEU A 196 7.11 -11.55 8.06
C LEU A 196 8.45 -11.12 7.44
N ASP A 197 9.51 -10.91 8.25
CA ASP A 197 10.85 -10.61 7.74
C ASP A 197 11.38 -11.73 6.83
N GLU A 198 11.14 -12.99 7.17
CA GLU A 198 11.52 -14.13 6.36
C GLU A 198 10.71 -14.20 5.04
N ALA A 199 9.40 -14.02 5.14
CA ALA A 199 8.51 -14.02 3.98
C ALA A 199 8.87 -12.91 2.99
N VAL A 200 8.97 -11.65 3.46
CA VAL A 200 9.23 -10.50 2.57
C VAL A 200 10.58 -10.59 1.85
N ARG A 201 11.59 -11.18 2.49
CA ARG A 201 12.90 -11.43 1.83
C ARG A 201 12.77 -12.33 0.61
N THR A 202 11.83 -13.27 0.61
CA THR A 202 11.59 -14.15 -0.53
C THR A 202 11.09 -13.36 -1.73
N TYR A 203 10.12 -12.48 -1.54
CA TYR A 203 9.61 -11.58 -2.59
C TYR A 203 10.67 -10.59 -3.08
N SER A 204 11.45 -10.03 -2.17
CA SER A 204 12.55 -9.13 -2.52
C SER A 204 13.58 -9.80 -3.44
N ARG A 205 13.95 -11.06 -3.18
CA ARG A 205 14.88 -11.83 -4.06
C ARG A 205 14.29 -12.09 -5.44
N ASP A 206 12.97 -12.18 -5.54
CA ASP A 206 12.24 -12.40 -6.78
C ASP A 206 11.84 -11.09 -7.49
N HIS A 207 12.28 -9.93 -6.97
CA HIS A 207 11.98 -8.58 -7.48
C HIS A 207 10.48 -8.30 -7.57
N ILE A 208 9.72 -8.68 -6.53
CA ILE A 208 8.29 -8.42 -6.41
C ILE A 208 8.09 -7.31 -5.39
N ASP A 209 7.34 -6.29 -5.76
CA ASP A 209 7.00 -5.18 -4.88
C ASP A 209 5.99 -5.63 -3.81
N VAL A 210 6.40 -5.47 -2.54
CA VAL A 210 5.60 -5.84 -1.38
C VAL A 210 5.38 -4.62 -0.49
N TYR A 211 4.17 -4.51 0.06
CA TYR A 211 3.84 -3.57 1.12
C TYR A 211 3.40 -4.37 2.35
N LEU A 212 3.92 -4.00 3.53
CA LEU A 212 3.60 -4.62 4.81
C LEU A 212 2.48 -3.87 5.53
N ASP A 213 1.81 -4.52 6.49
CA ASP A 213 0.75 -3.90 7.28
C ASP A 213 1.24 -2.69 8.08
N GLY A 214 0.72 -1.52 7.80
CA GLY A 214 0.93 -0.27 8.54
C GLY A 214 -0.23 0.12 9.48
N GLY A 215 -1.29 -0.68 9.55
CA GLY A 215 -2.49 -0.39 10.33
C GLY A 215 -3.27 0.80 9.77
N ASN A 216 -3.66 1.72 10.64
CA ASN A 216 -4.31 2.97 10.27
C ASN A 216 -3.97 4.10 11.26
N SER A 217 -4.35 5.33 10.91
CA SER A 217 -4.03 6.54 11.67
C SER A 217 -4.56 6.57 13.12
N HIS A 218 -5.54 5.75 13.45
CA HIS A 218 -6.21 5.70 14.75
C HIS A 218 -5.94 4.41 15.53
N TRP A 219 -5.09 3.53 15.01
CA TRP A 219 -4.83 2.24 15.67
C TRP A 219 -3.59 2.23 16.53
N GLN A 220 -2.44 2.54 15.91
CA GLN A 220 -1.15 2.53 16.58
C GLN A 220 -0.40 3.84 16.35
N LYS A 221 0.41 4.27 17.33
CA LYS A 221 1.32 5.40 17.13
C LYS A 221 2.32 5.07 16.01
N ALA A 222 2.60 6.02 15.13
CA ALA A 222 3.56 5.84 14.03
C ALA A 222 4.94 5.35 14.51
N SER A 223 5.41 5.80 15.68
CA SER A 223 6.69 5.34 16.25
C SER A 223 6.68 3.84 16.64
N VAL A 224 5.55 3.34 17.14
CA VAL A 224 5.37 1.92 17.47
C VAL A 224 5.37 1.09 16.19
N MET A 225 4.59 1.54 15.19
CA MET A 225 4.53 0.86 13.88
C MET A 225 5.87 0.88 13.16
N ALA A 226 6.60 2.00 13.19
CA ALA A 226 7.93 2.09 12.60
C ALA A 226 8.91 1.05 13.20
N THR A 227 8.86 0.84 14.52
CA THR A 227 9.67 -0.19 15.18
C THR A 227 9.30 -1.58 14.70
N ARG A 228 8.01 -1.93 14.70
CA ARG A 228 7.51 -3.24 14.26
C ARG A 228 7.78 -3.50 12.79
N LEU A 229 7.57 -2.50 11.91
CA LEU A 229 7.86 -2.62 10.48
C LEU A 229 9.35 -2.87 10.20
N ARG A 230 10.26 -2.25 10.98
CA ARG A 230 11.70 -2.56 10.87
C ARG A 230 11.99 -4.02 11.24
N GLU A 231 11.38 -4.51 12.32
CA GLU A 231 11.52 -5.90 12.76
C GLU A 231 10.86 -6.89 11.79
N ALA A 232 9.76 -6.49 11.12
CA ALA A 232 9.09 -7.25 10.08
C ALA A 232 9.79 -7.19 8.71
N GLY A 233 10.93 -6.52 8.60
CA GLY A 233 11.74 -6.52 7.39
C GLY A 233 11.30 -5.52 6.31
N VAL A 234 10.68 -4.39 6.66
CA VAL A 234 10.24 -3.35 5.70
C VAL A 234 11.36 -2.88 4.77
N LYS A 235 12.62 -3.01 5.18
CA LYS A 235 13.79 -2.72 4.33
C LYS A 235 13.92 -3.61 3.08
N TYR A 236 13.21 -4.73 3.03
CA TYR A 236 13.12 -5.63 1.88
C TYR A 236 11.82 -5.46 1.10
N ALA A 237 10.90 -4.63 1.59
CA ALA A 237 9.64 -4.28 0.95
C ALA A 237 9.75 -2.96 0.19
N ARG A 238 8.85 -2.69 -0.73
CA ARG A 238 8.63 -1.34 -1.28
C ARG A 238 8.24 -0.38 -0.15
N GLY A 239 7.40 -0.86 0.77
CA GLY A 239 6.99 -0.07 1.90
C GLY A 239 5.87 -0.72 2.70
N PHE A 240 4.81 0.03 2.95
CA PHE A 240 3.68 -0.40 3.78
C PHE A 240 2.34 0.09 3.21
N PHE A 241 1.25 -0.49 3.69
CA PHE A 241 -0.11 -0.04 3.37
C PHE A 241 -0.85 0.39 4.63
N THR A 242 -1.87 1.26 4.47
CA THR A 242 -2.73 1.68 5.58
C THR A 242 -4.21 1.55 5.26
N ASN A 243 -5.04 1.64 6.29
CA ASN A 243 -6.51 1.74 6.23
C ASN A 243 -7.24 0.51 5.69
N VAL A 244 -6.57 -0.63 5.49
CA VAL A 244 -7.22 -1.83 4.93
C VAL A 244 -8.41 -2.23 5.78
N SER A 245 -9.56 -2.38 5.12
CA SER A 245 -10.86 -2.69 5.75
C SER A 245 -11.35 -1.65 6.76
N ASN A 246 -10.81 -0.44 6.76
CA ASN A 246 -11.22 0.68 7.62
C ASN A 246 -11.87 1.81 6.83
N PHE A 247 -12.20 2.91 7.52
CA PHE A 247 -13.07 3.98 7.00
C PHE A 247 -12.47 5.37 7.21
N TYR A 248 -11.21 5.48 7.63
CA TYR A 248 -10.59 6.80 7.83
C TYR A 248 -10.27 7.44 6.49
N GLY A 249 -10.61 8.74 6.36
CA GLY A 249 -10.41 9.47 5.10
C GLY A 249 -8.94 9.60 4.72
N VAL A 250 -8.71 9.94 3.45
CA VAL A 250 -7.37 10.02 2.87
C VAL A 250 -6.45 10.98 3.62
N ASP A 251 -6.93 12.16 4.03
CA ASP A 251 -6.09 13.18 4.65
C ASP A 251 -5.45 12.74 5.98
N PRO A 252 -6.18 12.21 6.98
CA PRO A 252 -5.58 11.69 8.20
C PRO A 252 -4.70 10.46 7.95
N GLU A 253 -5.08 9.58 7.01
CA GLU A 253 -4.25 8.42 6.64
C GLU A 253 -2.96 8.86 5.96
N ARG A 254 -3.03 9.80 5.03
CA ARG A 254 -1.86 10.39 4.38
C ARG A 254 -0.92 11.01 5.39
N ALA A 255 -1.44 11.85 6.30
CA ALA A 255 -0.62 12.49 7.34
C ALA A 255 0.03 11.47 8.29
N TYR A 256 -0.63 10.36 8.59
CA TYR A 256 -0.08 9.26 9.37
C TYR A 256 1.02 8.52 8.57
N ALA A 257 0.74 8.15 7.33
CA ALA A 257 1.64 7.40 6.48
C ALA A 257 2.91 8.22 6.14
N ASP A 258 2.80 9.52 5.88
CA ASP A 258 3.95 10.40 5.64
C ASP A 258 4.89 10.44 6.86
N ARG A 259 4.32 10.54 8.10
CA ARG A 259 5.12 10.44 9.33
C ARG A 259 5.81 9.09 9.46
N LEU A 260 5.09 8.01 9.17
CA LEU A 260 5.62 6.64 9.24
C LEU A 260 6.71 6.42 8.20
N SER A 261 6.49 6.87 6.97
CA SER A 261 7.47 6.88 5.87
C SER A 261 8.76 7.60 6.26
N GLY A 262 8.64 8.82 6.80
CA GLY A 262 9.80 9.59 7.29
C GLY A 262 10.59 8.85 8.36
N MET A 263 9.92 8.18 9.30
CA MET A 263 10.58 7.33 10.32
C MET A 263 11.28 6.11 9.71
N LEU A 264 10.83 5.64 8.55
CA LEU A 264 11.35 4.46 7.85
C LEU A 264 12.33 4.80 6.71
N GLY A 265 12.81 6.05 6.66
CA GLY A 265 13.80 6.48 5.67
C GLY A 265 13.22 6.64 4.26
N GLY A 266 11.97 7.09 4.15
CA GLY A 266 11.28 7.32 2.88
C GLY A 266 10.61 6.07 2.30
N ALA A 267 10.27 5.08 3.12
CA ALA A 267 9.52 3.91 2.67
C ALA A 267 8.21 4.34 1.98
N HIS A 268 7.94 3.79 0.82
CA HIS A 268 6.72 4.08 0.07
C HIS A 268 5.47 3.50 0.74
N PHE A 269 4.29 3.95 0.32
CA PHE A 269 3.06 3.40 0.88
C PHE A 269 1.89 3.48 -0.10
N VAL A 270 0.87 2.69 0.17
CA VAL A 270 -0.45 2.73 -0.47
C VAL A 270 -1.53 2.83 0.60
N ILE A 271 -2.69 3.40 0.26
CA ILE A 271 -3.81 3.59 1.19
C ILE A 271 -5.04 2.89 0.62
N ASP A 272 -5.75 2.12 1.44
CA ASP A 272 -7.07 1.59 1.08
C ASP A 272 -8.13 2.69 1.22
N VAL A 273 -8.78 3.01 0.11
CA VAL A 273 -9.83 4.03 0.00
C VAL A 273 -11.18 3.42 -0.42
N SER A 274 -11.34 2.12 -0.25
CA SER A 274 -12.52 1.40 -0.74
C SER A 274 -13.83 1.85 -0.09
N ARG A 275 -13.81 2.28 1.18
CA ARG A 275 -15.00 2.58 1.98
C ARG A 275 -14.84 3.83 2.86
N ASP A 276 -13.94 4.72 2.53
CA ASP A 276 -13.59 5.89 3.34
C ASP A 276 -14.36 7.16 2.97
N GLY A 277 -15.39 7.09 2.12
CA GLY A 277 -16.11 8.24 1.58
C GLY A 277 -16.48 9.31 2.61
N PRO A 278 -17.37 9.05 3.59
CA PRO A 278 -17.70 10.01 4.64
C PRO A 278 -16.74 9.96 5.83
N GLY A 279 -15.77 9.05 5.83
CA GLY A 279 -14.89 8.80 6.96
C GLY A 279 -15.46 7.82 8.00
N TRP A 280 -14.91 7.85 9.21
CA TRP A 280 -15.27 6.91 10.28
C TRP A 280 -16.72 7.07 10.75
N ALA A 281 -17.50 6.00 10.67
CA ALA A 281 -18.93 5.94 11.02
C ALA A 281 -19.21 5.27 12.41
N GLY A 282 -18.26 5.32 13.34
CA GLY A 282 -18.45 4.83 14.71
C GLY A 282 -18.24 3.34 14.93
N SER A 283 -18.17 2.52 13.88
CA SER A 283 -17.89 1.10 13.91
C SER A 283 -16.97 0.70 12.76
N TRP A 284 -16.18 -0.34 12.95
CA TRP A 284 -15.35 -0.92 11.88
C TRP A 284 -16.08 -2.05 11.12
N CYS A 285 -17.13 -2.60 11.69
CA CYS A 285 -17.77 -3.82 11.20
C CYS A 285 -19.12 -3.50 10.54
N ASN A 286 -19.17 -3.52 9.21
CA ASN A 286 -20.35 -3.22 8.39
C ASN A 286 -21.12 -1.98 8.87
N PRO A 287 -20.50 -0.81 9.11
CA PRO A 287 -21.19 0.34 9.70
C PRO A 287 -22.24 0.91 8.76
N ASP A 288 -23.39 1.26 9.32
CA ASP A 288 -24.39 2.05 8.62
C ASP A 288 -23.82 3.43 8.24
N GLY A 289 -24.25 3.97 7.10
CA GLY A 289 -23.80 5.29 6.61
C GLY A 289 -22.42 5.30 5.96
N ALA A 290 -21.68 4.21 5.97
CA ALA A 290 -20.46 4.11 5.18
C ALA A 290 -20.75 4.26 3.68
N ALA A 291 -19.78 4.78 2.92
CA ALA A 291 -19.89 4.93 1.48
C ALA A 291 -18.60 4.50 0.79
N LEU A 292 -18.69 4.21 -0.50
CA LEU A 292 -17.50 4.05 -1.33
C LEU A 292 -16.65 5.32 -1.26
N GLY A 293 -15.35 5.14 -1.16
CA GLY A 293 -14.40 6.23 -1.31
C GLY A 293 -14.12 6.58 -2.78
N GLN A 294 -13.07 7.32 -3.00
CA GLN A 294 -12.66 7.66 -4.36
C GLN A 294 -12.23 6.41 -5.14
N ASN A 295 -12.33 6.50 -6.48
CA ASN A 295 -11.91 5.38 -7.33
C ASN A 295 -10.40 5.13 -7.19
N PRO A 296 -9.97 3.86 -7.19
CA PRO A 296 -8.56 3.51 -7.03
C PRO A 296 -7.73 3.99 -8.22
N HIS A 297 -6.54 4.51 -7.94
CA HIS A 297 -5.63 5.01 -8.96
C HIS A 297 -4.18 5.08 -8.45
N ILE A 298 -3.25 5.09 -9.39
CA ILE A 298 -1.83 5.34 -9.12
C ILE A 298 -1.65 6.84 -8.94
N THR A 299 -0.92 7.27 -7.93
CA THR A 299 -0.64 8.69 -7.71
C THR A 299 0.37 9.21 -8.73
N LEU A 300 0.27 10.49 -9.07
CA LEU A 300 1.20 11.17 -9.94
C LEU A 300 2.30 11.85 -9.13
N GLY A 301 3.47 11.93 -9.72
CA GLY A 301 4.60 12.65 -9.14
C GLY A 301 5.53 11.78 -8.29
N ASP A 302 6.61 12.40 -7.84
CA ASP A 302 7.65 11.77 -7.02
C ASP A 302 7.31 11.93 -5.54
N THR A 303 6.44 11.09 -5.03
CA THR A 303 5.99 11.08 -3.64
C THR A 303 6.06 9.66 -3.07
N PRO A 304 6.20 9.49 -1.75
CA PRO A 304 6.13 8.16 -1.13
C PRO A 304 4.78 7.46 -1.26
N LEU A 305 3.69 8.17 -1.56
CA LEU A 305 2.39 7.55 -1.85
C LEU A 305 2.40 7.02 -3.28
N ASP A 306 2.40 5.71 -3.45
CA ASP A 306 2.41 5.06 -4.77
C ASP A 306 1.02 4.96 -5.39
N ALA A 307 0.00 4.66 -4.59
CA ALA A 307 -1.37 4.50 -5.08
C ALA A 307 -2.42 4.64 -3.96
N LEU A 308 -3.63 5.02 -4.35
CA LEU A 308 -4.85 4.81 -3.61
C LEU A 308 -5.55 3.58 -4.18
N LEU A 309 -5.83 2.60 -3.34
CA LEU A 309 -6.29 1.28 -3.78
C LEU A 309 -7.67 0.94 -3.19
N TRP A 310 -8.39 0.04 -3.84
CA TRP A 310 -9.46 -0.71 -3.21
C TRP A 310 -8.90 -2.07 -2.80
N VAL A 311 -8.43 -2.14 -1.55
CA VAL A 311 -7.88 -3.38 -0.99
C VAL A 311 -9.00 -4.22 -0.42
N LYS A 312 -9.83 -3.68 0.47
CA LYS A 312 -11.09 -4.34 0.87
C LYS A 312 -12.03 -4.36 -0.33
N THR A 313 -12.66 -5.49 -0.55
CA THR A 313 -13.74 -5.60 -1.54
C THR A 313 -15.00 -4.92 -0.99
N PRO A 314 -15.46 -3.78 -1.56
CA PRO A 314 -16.74 -3.21 -1.13
C PRO A 314 -17.89 -4.18 -1.34
N GLY A 315 -18.75 -4.33 -0.33
CA GLY A 315 -19.83 -5.33 -0.34
C GLY A 315 -19.45 -6.69 0.22
N ALA A 316 -18.17 -7.01 0.41
CA ALA A 316 -17.77 -8.17 1.20
C ALA A 316 -17.88 -7.85 2.69
N SER A 317 -18.67 -8.64 3.43
CA SER A 317 -18.93 -8.46 4.86
C SER A 317 -17.65 -8.47 5.70
N ASP A 318 -17.62 -7.68 6.78
CA ASP A 318 -16.56 -7.70 7.79
C ASP A 318 -16.78 -8.80 8.85
N GLY A 319 -17.99 -9.34 8.94
CA GLY A 319 -18.38 -10.36 9.92
C GLY A 319 -19.88 -10.32 10.22
N THR A 320 -20.31 -11.12 11.18
CA THR A 320 -21.73 -11.28 11.56
C THR A 320 -22.27 -10.13 12.44
N CYS A 321 -21.73 -8.94 12.31
CA CYS A 321 -22.18 -7.71 12.95
C CYS A 321 -23.08 -6.91 12.02
N ASN A 322 -23.94 -6.06 12.57
CA ASN A 322 -24.85 -5.17 11.84
C ASN A 322 -25.62 -5.90 10.70
N GLY A 323 -26.08 -7.14 10.99
CA GLY A 323 -26.85 -7.96 10.05
C GLY A 323 -26.04 -8.61 8.93
N GLY A 324 -24.73 -8.47 8.92
CA GLY A 324 -23.87 -9.04 7.88
C GLY A 324 -23.73 -10.56 7.96
N PRO A 325 -23.44 -11.24 6.85
CA PRO A 325 -23.03 -12.64 6.83
C PRO A 325 -21.61 -12.81 7.38
N ALA A 326 -21.09 -14.03 7.38
CA ALA A 326 -19.71 -14.31 7.76
C ALA A 326 -18.71 -13.45 6.96
N ALA A 327 -17.57 -13.12 7.59
CA ALA A 327 -16.53 -12.30 6.98
C ALA A 327 -16.13 -12.78 5.57
N GLY A 328 -16.00 -11.86 4.64
CA GLY A 328 -15.65 -12.12 3.24
C GLY A 328 -16.80 -12.59 2.35
N ARG A 329 -17.98 -12.90 2.90
CA ARG A 329 -19.18 -13.24 2.10
C ARG A 329 -19.83 -11.97 1.56
N TRP A 330 -20.42 -12.08 0.36
CA TRP A 330 -21.17 -10.96 -0.21
C TRP A 330 -22.34 -10.55 0.68
N TYR A 331 -22.49 -9.24 0.86
CA TYR A 331 -23.55 -8.62 1.63
C TYR A 331 -24.27 -7.59 0.75
N GLN A 332 -25.25 -8.06 -0.02
CA GLN A 332 -25.93 -7.31 -1.07
C GLN A 332 -26.43 -5.94 -0.60
N SER A 333 -27.23 -5.89 0.48
CA SER A 333 -27.80 -4.64 0.95
C SER A 333 -26.73 -3.63 1.37
N TYR A 334 -25.62 -4.09 1.96
CA TYR A 334 -24.48 -3.26 2.32
C TYR A 334 -23.73 -2.76 1.09
N ALA A 335 -23.53 -3.60 0.08
CA ALA A 335 -22.90 -3.19 -1.18
C ALA A 335 -23.69 -2.07 -1.87
N LEU A 336 -25.02 -2.23 -1.95
CA LEU A 336 -25.90 -1.21 -2.52
C LEU A 336 -25.87 0.10 -1.70
N SER A 337 -25.89 0.01 -0.35
CA SER A 337 -25.81 1.19 0.52
C SER A 337 -24.50 1.95 0.36
N LEU A 338 -23.36 1.27 0.18
CA LEU A 338 -22.08 1.92 -0.06
C LEU A 338 -22.10 2.79 -1.31
N VAL A 339 -22.75 2.31 -2.38
CA VAL A 339 -22.90 3.06 -3.64
C VAL A 339 -23.85 4.24 -3.48
N THR A 340 -25.06 4.00 -2.98
CA THR A 340 -26.09 5.04 -2.86
C THR A 340 -25.67 6.14 -1.90
N ASN A 341 -24.96 5.80 -0.81
CA ASN A 341 -24.42 6.79 0.11
C ASN A 341 -23.36 7.67 -0.57
N ARG A 342 -22.49 7.11 -1.41
CA ARG A 342 -21.54 7.91 -2.19
C ARG A 342 -22.24 8.89 -3.11
N GLU A 343 -23.28 8.44 -3.83
CA GLU A 343 -24.05 9.30 -4.73
C GLU A 343 -24.75 10.44 -3.96
N ALA A 344 -25.30 10.15 -2.77
CA ALA A 344 -25.94 11.15 -1.92
C ALA A 344 -24.93 12.20 -1.42
N HIS A 345 -23.72 11.80 -1.03
CA HIS A 345 -22.66 12.73 -0.62
C HIS A 345 -22.20 13.64 -1.76
N HIS A 346 -22.06 13.12 -2.99
CA HIS A 346 -21.68 13.94 -4.15
C HIS A 346 -22.78 14.90 -4.60
N SER A 347 -24.05 14.60 -4.30
CA SER A 347 -25.18 15.47 -4.66
C SER A 347 -25.43 16.59 -3.64
N ALA A 348 -24.85 16.49 -2.45
CA ALA A 348 -25.04 17.45 -1.36
C ALA A 348 -23.92 18.51 -1.25
N GLY A 349 -22.84 18.40 -2.00
CA GLY A 349 -21.66 19.30 -2.06
C GLY A 349 -21.60 20.03 -3.37
#